data_2f729b2fa0f9303bd436efe74add52a9
#
_entry.id   2f729b2fa0f9303bd436efe74add52a9
#
_cell.length_a   1.000
_cell.length_b   1.000
_cell.length_c   1.000
_cell.angle_alpha   90.00
_cell.angle_beta   90.00
_cell.angle_gamma   90.00
#
_symmetry.space_group_name_H-M   'P 1'
#
loop_
_entity.id
_entity.type
_entity.pdbx_description
1 polymer ?
#
loop_
_entity_poly.entity_id
_entity_poly.type
_entity_poly.pdbx_seq_one_letter_code
_entity_poly.pdbx_strand_id
1 'polypeptide(L)'
;LQDSKRKDDVIYFDQLGVTKLIVDEAHYYKNLLLTTKMNNIAGINTSSNSKRAFDMFMKCQYMEENCRNKGIVFLTGTPVSNSMAEVYTMQRYLQLNTLKELGIDSFDSWASTFGETKTAMELAPEGTGYRARTRFTRFVGLAELLTIFKEVADIKVKDIKEMDVPNAVMETISIDASDEQKKYVDGLASRAARIRDGGVDPSEDNMLKVTNEGRKLALDQRLVGIEEENFNSKAKYCVNQVMDIYEKYPGKTQVIFLDLSTPKKGEFNVYDDVKAKLIERGIPEGEIAFIHSAKTNKQKVDLCKKVNEGVIRVLLGSTDKAGTGCNFQKKLIALHDLDCPWRPSDLTQRSGRIIRQGNFNKEVYIYRYVTKNTFDSYLWQTVENKQRYIGQILSEENIPRRMEEDDLTLSFAEIKAAACGNPLIKEQMELTQQVKRLKMQKNNFLNQYYELESYISKIAPNRIEQYKKNIENIEKDIEVAKKYHTGDFHIKVLDKYDSDTRAEANKIIHNIQPSYKNERKIASYQGFDIILDRKSVYSHQTMIIRGNYDYEFEFSG
;
A
#
# COMPACT_ATOMS: atom_id res chain seq x y z
N LEU A 1 21.93 24.49 6.60
CA LEU A 1 21.66 24.67 5.17
C LEU A 1 22.90 25.29 4.56
N GLN A 2 23.72 24.50 3.89
CA GLN A 2 24.91 25.00 3.19
C GLN A 2 24.45 25.82 1.98
N ASP A 3 24.95 27.03 1.87
CA ASP A 3 24.85 27.91 0.71
C ASP A 3 25.26 27.17 -0.57
N SER A 4 24.32 26.57 -1.26
CA SER A 4 24.49 26.22 -2.66
C SER A 4 24.45 27.55 -3.42
N LYS A 5 25.49 27.88 -4.16
CA LYS A 5 25.67 29.09 -4.97
C LYS A 5 24.31 29.52 -5.56
N ARG A 6 23.81 30.67 -5.09
CA ARG A 6 22.61 31.32 -5.62
C ARG A 6 22.83 31.56 -7.11
N LYS A 7 22.02 30.97 -7.94
CA LYS A 7 21.83 31.44 -9.31
C LYS A 7 20.84 32.58 -9.25
N ASP A 8 21.20 33.72 -9.68
CA ASP A 8 20.54 35.01 -9.47
C ASP A 8 19.15 35.19 -10.10
N ASP A 9 18.51 34.14 -10.66
CA ASP A 9 17.16 34.22 -11.27
C ASP A 9 16.31 32.97 -11.00
N VAL A 10 16.32 32.43 -9.78
CA VAL A 10 15.48 31.28 -9.44
C VAL A 10 14.22 31.77 -8.72
N ILE A 11 13.07 31.58 -9.35
CA ILE A 11 11.77 31.79 -8.70
C ILE A 11 11.56 30.67 -7.66
N TYR A 12 11.37 31.04 -6.41
CA TYR A 12 11.11 30.10 -5.32
C TYR A 12 9.62 29.68 -5.30
N PHE A 13 9.35 28.51 -4.71
CA PHE A 13 8.01 27.93 -4.68
C PHE A 13 6.96 28.87 -4.02
N ASP A 14 7.34 29.56 -2.95
CA ASP A 14 6.52 30.53 -2.23
C ASP A 14 6.16 31.77 -3.08
N GLN A 15 7.00 32.12 -4.06
CA GLN A 15 6.77 33.25 -4.99
C GLN A 15 5.80 32.89 -6.13
N LEU A 16 5.55 31.60 -6.35
CA LEU A 16 4.68 31.13 -7.44
C LEU A 16 3.18 31.35 -7.16
N GLY A 17 2.78 31.67 -5.94
CA GLY A 17 1.38 31.85 -5.56
C GLY A 17 0.53 30.57 -5.73
N VAL A 18 1.14 29.40 -5.58
CA VAL A 18 0.47 28.10 -5.75
C VAL A 18 -0.56 27.90 -4.64
N THR A 19 -1.81 27.67 -5.01
CA THR A 19 -2.91 27.38 -4.08
C THR A 19 -3.31 25.91 -4.03
N LYS A 20 -2.89 25.11 -5.02
CA LYS A 20 -3.11 23.65 -5.07
C LYS A 20 -1.88 22.95 -5.62
N LEU A 21 -1.46 21.91 -4.94
CA LEU A 21 -0.34 21.04 -5.31
C LEU A 21 -0.90 19.63 -5.59
N ILE A 22 -0.90 19.22 -6.85
CA ILE A 22 -1.35 17.89 -7.27
C ILE A 22 -0.10 17.10 -7.66
N VAL A 23 0.13 15.98 -6.98
CA VAL A 23 1.34 15.15 -7.16
C VAL A 23 0.92 13.80 -7.68
N ASP A 24 1.25 13.53 -8.95
CA ASP A 24 1.08 12.21 -9.56
C ASP A 24 2.25 11.28 -9.18
N GLU A 25 1.96 9.97 -9.09
CA GLU A 25 2.92 8.94 -8.66
C GLU A 25 3.58 9.28 -7.29
N ALA A 26 2.77 9.71 -6.33
CA ALA A 26 3.22 10.18 -5.01
C ALA A 26 4.05 9.16 -4.23
N HIS A 27 3.96 7.86 -4.56
CA HIS A 27 4.80 6.81 -3.96
C HIS A 27 6.31 7.02 -4.19
N TYR A 28 6.74 7.87 -5.12
CA TYR A 28 8.15 8.24 -5.27
C TYR A 28 8.71 9.08 -4.10
N TYR A 29 7.83 9.63 -3.26
CA TYR A 29 8.20 10.46 -2.10
C TYR A 29 8.17 9.70 -0.77
N LYS A 30 7.91 8.40 -0.77
CA LYS A 30 7.80 7.55 0.43
C LYS A 30 9.06 7.45 1.29
N ASN A 31 10.25 7.74 0.74
CA ASN A 31 11.52 7.68 1.44
C ASN A 31 11.83 9.01 2.18
N LEU A 32 10.84 9.59 2.83
CA LEU A 32 11.04 10.73 3.72
C LEU A 32 11.83 10.27 4.97
N LEU A 33 12.78 11.07 5.41
CA LEU A 33 13.58 10.77 6.58
C LEU A 33 12.70 10.51 7.81
N LEU A 34 12.92 9.38 8.44
CA LEU A 34 12.30 9.01 9.70
C LEU A 34 13.30 9.22 10.82
N THR A 35 12.97 10.10 11.76
CA THR A 35 13.72 10.26 13.01
C THR A 35 13.13 9.29 14.02
N THR A 36 13.94 8.36 14.52
CA THR A 36 13.51 7.35 15.50
C THR A 36 14.65 7.03 16.47
N LYS A 37 14.28 6.76 17.72
CA LYS A 37 15.17 6.19 18.74
C LYS A 37 15.27 4.66 18.62
N MET A 38 14.41 4.06 17.80
CA MET A 38 14.39 2.62 17.57
C MET A 38 15.58 2.21 16.69
N ASN A 39 16.62 1.71 17.31
CA ASN A 39 17.81 1.21 16.62
C ASN A 39 17.63 -0.26 16.25
N ASN A 40 18.16 -0.65 15.08
CA ASN A 40 18.21 -2.05 14.62
C ASN A 40 16.85 -2.73 14.31
N ILE A 41 15.81 -1.98 13.98
CA ILE A 41 14.56 -2.56 13.48
C ILE A 41 14.65 -2.78 11.97
N ALA A 42 14.49 -4.02 11.54
CA ALA A 42 14.51 -4.36 10.13
C ALA A 42 13.26 -3.81 9.41
N GLY A 43 13.46 -3.22 8.22
CA GLY A 43 12.38 -2.64 7.41
C GLY A 43 12.20 -1.12 7.60
N ILE A 44 12.87 -0.50 8.57
CA ILE A 44 12.88 0.95 8.74
C ILE A 44 14.17 1.51 8.14
N ASN A 45 14.04 2.39 7.17
CA ASN A 45 15.18 3.06 6.56
C ASN A 45 15.42 4.41 7.23
N THR A 46 16.37 4.44 8.17
CA THR A 46 16.80 5.65 8.88
C THR A 46 17.98 6.35 8.21
N SER A 47 18.61 5.73 7.21
CA SER A 47 19.88 6.19 6.63
C SER A 47 19.75 6.94 5.31
N SER A 48 18.62 6.89 4.62
CA SER A 48 18.46 7.56 3.33
C SER A 48 17.67 8.87 3.47
N ASN A 49 18.37 9.98 3.38
CA ASN A 49 17.75 11.30 3.22
C ASN A 49 17.49 11.55 1.73
N SER A 50 16.31 11.24 1.26
CA SER A 50 15.89 11.61 -0.10
C SER A 50 15.64 13.11 -0.16
N LYS A 51 16.59 13.86 -0.75
CA LYS A 51 16.44 15.31 -0.97
C LYS A 51 15.10 15.65 -1.63
N ARG A 52 14.66 14.82 -2.58
CA ARG A 52 13.37 14.96 -3.27
C ARG A 52 12.18 14.81 -2.33
N ALA A 53 12.19 13.81 -1.45
CA ALA A 53 11.12 13.59 -0.49
C ALA A 53 11.08 14.71 0.56
N PHE A 54 12.24 15.17 1.02
CA PHE A 54 12.33 16.28 1.96
C PHE A 54 11.86 17.60 1.35
N ASP A 55 12.26 17.91 0.11
CA ASP A 55 11.78 19.09 -0.62
C ASP A 55 10.26 19.09 -0.80
N MET A 56 9.70 17.92 -1.17
CA MET A 56 8.24 17.76 -1.25
C MET A 56 7.56 17.97 0.11
N PHE A 57 8.15 17.46 1.18
CA PHE A 57 7.62 17.65 2.54
C PHE A 57 7.57 19.13 2.93
N MET A 58 8.63 19.89 2.65
CA MET A 58 8.65 21.32 2.92
C MET A 58 7.57 22.08 2.12
N LYS A 59 7.37 21.70 0.86
CA LYS A 59 6.28 22.25 0.04
C LYS A 59 4.89 21.92 0.60
N CYS A 60 4.70 20.68 1.08
CA CYS A 60 3.44 20.30 1.71
C CYS A 60 3.20 21.10 3.00
N GLN A 61 4.22 21.31 3.85
CA GLN A 61 4.09 22.13 5.05
C GLN A 61 3.73 23.58 4.70
N TYR A 62 4.40 24.18 3.72
CA TYR A 62 4.06 25.51 3.22
C TYR A 62 2.59 25.61 2.75
N MET A 63 2.12 24.59 2.02
CA MET A 63 0.72 24.55 1.54
C MET A 63 -0.26 24.36 2.70
N GLU A 64 0.07 23.55 3.70
CA GLU A 64 -0.77 23.32 4.88
C GLU A 64 -0.95 24.62 5.69
N GLU A 65 0.11 25.38 5.90
CA GLU A 65 0.10 26.66 6.61
C GLU A 65 -0.69 27.75 5.86
N ASN A 66 -0.53 27.82 4.53
CA ASN A 66 -1.09 28.92 3.73
C ASN A 66 -2.47 28.62 3.10
N CYS A 67 -2.84 27.34 2.95
CA CYS A 67 -4.08 26.90 2.28
C CYS A 67 -5.08 26.20 3.19
N ARG A 68 -4.98 26.35 4.50
CA ARG A 68 -5.90 25.78 5.51
C ARG A 68 -6.18 24.29 5.31
N ASN A 69 -5.14 23.48 5.17
CA ASN A 69 -5.19 22.03 5.00
C ASN A 69 -5.94 21.52 3.75
N LYS A 70 -6.11 22.34 2.71
CA LYS A 70 -6.91 21.97 1.51
C LYS A 70 -6.17 22.06 0.18
N GLY A 71 -4.87 22.25 0.20
CA GLY A 71 -4.10 22.54 -1.02
C GLY A 71 -3.37 21.35 -1.63
N ILE A 72 -3.39 20.14 -1.03
CA ILE A 72 -2.53 19.04 -1.42
C ILE A 72 -3.37 17.85 -1.89
N VAL A 73 -3.03 17.29 -3.04
CA VAL A 73 -3.63 16.06 -3.58
C VAL A 73 -2.50 15.13 -4.04
N PHE A 74 -2.43 13.95 -3.46
CA PHE A 74 -1.53 12.89 -3.87
C PHE A 74 -2.28 11.81 -4.65
N LEU A 75 -1.78 11.48 -5.83
CA LEU A 75 -2.32 10.43 -6.69
C LEU A 75 -1.30 9.29 -6.76
N THR A 76 -1.73 8.08 -6.45
CA THR A 76 -0.86 6.90 -6.57
C THR A 76 -1.70 5.62 -6.66
N GLY A 77 -1.27 4.69 -7.50
CA GLY A 77 -1.83 3.33 -7.55
C GLY A 77 -1.30 2.42 -6.44
N THR A 78 -0.26 2.85 -5.68
CA THR A 78 0.41 2.01 -4.68
C THR A 78 0.86 2.86 -3.48
N PRO A 79 -0.08 3.29 -2.61
CA PRO A 79 0.24 4.11 -1.46
C PRO A 79 1.15 3.37 -0.46
N VAL A 80 1.03 2.06 -0.41
CA VAL A 80 1.84 1.16 0.41
C VAL A 80 2.46 0.10 -0.49
N SER A 81 3.78 -0.04 -0.50
CA SER A 81 4.47 -0.99 -1.38
C SER A 81 5.38 -1.99 -0.65
N ASN A 82 5.91 -1.66 0.52
CA ASN A 82 6.83 -2.51 1.26
C ASN A 82 6.52 -2.63 2.76
N SER A 83 6.06 -1.57 3.39
CA SER A 83 5.92 -1.51 4.86
C SER A 83 4.79 -0.57 5.25
N MET A 84 4.12 -0.87 6.36
CA MET A 84 3.11 0.03 6.94
C MET A 84 3.70 1.38 7.40
N ALA A 85 5.01 1.48 7.62
CA ALA A 85 5.69 2.76 7.84
C ALA A 85 5.52 3.75 6.66
N GLU A 86 5.23 3.24 5.46
CA GLU A 86 4.89 4.09 4.31
C GLU A 86 3.55 4.81 4.50
N VAL A 87 2.59 4.21 5.23
CA VAL A 87 1.34 4.89 5.63
C VAL A 87 1.65 6.09 6.51
N TYR A 88 2.48 5.92 7.53
CA TYR A 88 2.93 7.03 8.38
C TYR A 88 3.57 8.14 7.55
N THR A 89 4.40 7.81 6.58
CA THR A 89 5.01 8.80 5.69
C THR A 89 3.96 9.57 4.90
N MET A 90 2.95 8.90 4.35
CA MET A 90 1.83 9.57 3.65
C MET A 90 1.00 10.44 4.60
N GLN A 91 0.75 9.97 5.82
CA GLN A 91 0.08 10.78 6.85
C GLN A 91 0.87 12.03 7.21
N ARG A 92 2.21 11.97 7.27
CA ARG A 92 3.05 13.15 7.49
C ARG A 92 2.89 14.21 6.39
N TYR A 93 2.67 13.80 5.15
CA TYR A 93 2.42 14.74 4.05
C TYR A 93 1.03 15.36 4.09
N LEU A 94 0.00 14.59 4.50
CA LEU A 94 -1.41 14.91 4.24
C LEU A 94 -2.20 15.28 5.49
N GLN A 95 -1.77 14.85 6.68
CA GLN A 95 -2.52 15.00 7.94
C GLN A 95 -1.61 15.15 9.16
N LEU A 96 -0.47 15.88 9.01
CA LEU A 96 0.46 16.07 10.12
C LEU A 96 -0.18 16.73 11.34
N ASN A 97 -1.11 17.65 11.14
CA ASN A 97 -1.81 18.31 12.25
C ASN A 97 -2.68 17.31 13.02
N THR A 98 -3.41 16.41 12.34
CA THR A 98 -4.16 15.33 12.99
C THR A 98 -3.23 14.43 13.80
N LEU A 99 -2.05 14.08 13.25
CA LEU A 99 -1.07 13.28 13.99
C LEU A 99 -0.56 14.00 15.25
N LYS A 100 -0.35 15.32 15.20
CA LYS A 100 0.02 16.15 16.35
C LYS A 100 -1.09 16.22 17.40
N GLU A 101 -2.33 16.42 16.97
CA GLU A 101 -3.51 16.44 17.86
C GLU A 101 -3.69 15.12 18.60
N LEU A 102 -3.39 13.99 17.94
CA LEU A 102 -3.44 12.65 18.52
C LEU A 102 -2.17 12.29 19.33
N GLY A 103 -1.12 13.13 19.31
CA GLY A 103 0.16 12.87 19.99
C GLY A 103 1.00 11.75 19.36
N ILE A 104 0.76 11.45 18.08
CA ILE A 104 1.43 10.38 17.32
C ILE A 104 2.20 10.94 16.10
N ASP A 105 2.64 12.18 16.16
CA ASP A 105 3.38 12.87 15.10
C ASP A 105 4.85 12.43 15.00
N SER A 106 5.42 11.83 16.06
CA SER A 106 6.71 11.16 15.96
C SER A 106 6.56 9.72 15.50
N PHE A 107 7.54 9.21 14.73
CA PHE A 107 7.51 7.82 14.32
C PHE A 107 7.47 6.84 15.51
N ASP A 108 8.18 7.14 16.57
CA ASP A 108 8.23 6.29 17.77
C ASP A 108 6.86 6.22 18.48
N SER A 109 6.14 7.34 18.58
CA SER A 109 4.78 7.38 19.15
C SER A 109 3.78 6.64 18.24
N TRP A 110 3.84 6.89 16.94
CA TRP A 110 3.00 6.21 15.96
C TRP A 110 3.24 4.69 15.95
N ALA A 111 4.51 4.29 15.92
CA ALA A 111 4.91 2.90 15.91
C ALA A 111 4.57 2.17 17.22
N SER A 112 4.63 2.85 18.38
CA SER A 112 4.19 2.27 19.65
C SER A 112 2.68 2.13 19.76
N THR A 113 1.93 2.95 19.04
CA THR A 113 0.45 2.88 19.01
C THR A 113 -0.04 1.80 18.05
N PHE A 114 0.57 1.67 16.87
CA PHE A 114 0.09 0.80 15.81
C PHE A 114 1.00 -0.39 15.50
N GLY A 115 2.18 -0.47 16.10
CA GLY A 115 3.15 -1.52 15.82
C GLY A 115 3.61 -2.26 17.06
N GLU A 116 3.73 -3.57 16.97
CA GLU A 116 4.36 -4.42 17.98
C GLU A 116 5.70 -4.92 17.44
N THR A 117 6.78 -4.59 18.16
CA THR A 117 8.12 -5.10 17.83
C THR A 117 8.41 -6.37 18.60
N LYS A 118 8.96 -7.38 17.91
CA LYS A 118 9.42 -8.61 18.54
C LYS A 118 10.85 -8.90 18.12
N THR A 119 11.66 -9.26 19.10
CA THR A 119 12.97 -9.85 18.83
C THR A 119 12.81 -11.36 18.75
N ALA A 120 13.07 -11.93 17.58
CA ALA A 120 13.04 -13.35 17.35
C ALA A 120 14.41 -13.85 16.87
N MET A 121 14.71 -15.12 17.16
CA MET A 121 15.84 -15.81 16.54
C MET A 121 15.43 -16.18 15.13
N GLU A 122 15.89 -15.38 14.16
CA GLU A 122 15.67 -15.64 12.75
C GLU A 122 16.82 -16.47 12.19
N LEU A 123 16.46 -17.36 11.27
CA LEU A 123 17.49 -18.03 10.50
C LEU A 123 18.31 -16.95 9.79
N ALA A 124 19.63 -17.03 9.98
CA ALA A 124 20.51 -16.04 9.36
C ALA A 124 20.34 -16.09 7.82
N PRO A 125 20.52 -14.97 7.10
CA PRO A 125 20.26 -14.88 5.67
C PRO A 125 20.85 -15.98 4.81
N GLU A 126 21.84 -16.67 5.29
CA GLU A 126 22.61 -17.70 4.59
C GLU A 126 22.13 -19.12 4.88
N GLY A 127 21.03 -19.25 5.63
CA GLY A 127 20.38 -20.56 5.90
C GLY A 127 21.11 -21.46 6.90
N THR A 128 22.19 -20.98 7.52
CA THR A 128 22.93 -21.73 8.54
C THR A 128 23.15 -20.85 9.78
N GLY A 129 22.56 -21.23 10.94
CA GLY A 129 22.62 -20.50 12.21
C GLY A 129 21.49 -19.49 12.39
N TYR A 130 21.35 -19.01 13.62
CA TYR A 130 20.29 -18.08 14.02
C TYR A 130 20.89 -16.78 14.52
N ARG A 131 20.22 -15.65 14.22
CA ARG A 131 20.56 -14.34 14.79
C ARG A 131 19.32 -13.71 15.40
N ALA A 132 19.52 -13.02 16.50
CA ALA A 132 18.45 -12.19 17.07
C ALA A 132 18.20 -10.99 16.17
N ARG A 133 16.96 -10.77 15.73
CA ARG A 133 16.57 -9.62 14.96
C ARG A 133 15.23 -9.08 15.44
N THR A 134 15.20 -7.78 15.65
CA THR A 134 13.98 -7.07 16.05
C THR A 134 13.27 -6.57 14.79
N ARG A 135 11.99 -6.88 14.68
CA ARG A 135 11.12 -6.41 13.58
C ARG A 135 9.79 -5.95 14.13
N PHE A 136 9.10 -5.13 13.37
CA PHE A 136 7.65 -5.03 13.52
C PHE A 136 7.03 -6.35 13.09
N THR A 137 6.44 -7.08 14.04
CA THR A 137 5.85 -8.41 13.77
C THR A 137 4.34 -8.36 13.65
N ARG A 138 3.74 -7.32 14.22
CA ARG A 138 2.29 -7.15 14.22
C ARG A 138 1.92 -5.68 14.17
N PHE A 139 0.85 -5.40 13.46
CA PHE A 139 0.15 -4.13 13.58
C PHE A 139 -1.03 -4.30 14.52
N VAL A 140 -1.09 -3.47 15.55
CA VAL A 140 -2.18 -3.39 16.52
C VAL A 140 -3.05 -2.22 16.12
N GLY A 141 -4.38 -2.37 16.17
CA GLY A 141 -5.27 -1.26 15.79
C GLY A 141 -5.21 -0.89 14.31
N LEU A 142 -5.04 -1.88 13.40
CA LEU A 142 -5.02 -1.61 11.96
C LEU A 142 -6.32 -0.97 11.47
N ALA A 143 -7.46 -1.33 12.03
CA ALA A 143 -8.76 -0.74 11.70
C ALA A 143 -8.81 0.75 12.08
N GLU A 144 -8.30 1.10 13.25
CA GLU A 144 -8.19 2.46 13.74
C GLU A 144 -7.21 3.27 12.88
N LEU A 145 -6.05 2.71 12.55
CA LEU A 145 -5.08 3.34 11.66
C LEU A 145 -5.68 3.66 10.28
N LEU A 146 -6.37 2.69 9.70
CA LEU A 146 -7.02 2.87 8.39
C LEU A 146 -8.20 3.84 8.46
N THR A 147 -8.93 3.90 9.58
CA THR A 147 -9.99 4.89 9.80
C THR A 147 -9.41 6.30 9.78
N ILE A 148 -8.32 6.55 10.53
CA ILE A 148 -7.62 7.83 10.52
C ILE A 148 -7.09 8.16 9.12
N PHE A 149 -6.51 7.17 8.42
CA PHE A 149 -5.96 7.39 7.07
C PHE A 149 -7.06 7.68 6.04
N LYS A 150 -8.23 7.04 6.15
CA LYS A 150 -9.39 7.26 5.26
C LYS A 150 -9.99 8.67 5.37
N GLU A 151 -9.71 9.43 6.44
CA GLU A 151 -10.12 10.83 6.52
C GLU A 151 -9.48 11.69 5.41
N VAL A 152 -8.27 11.32 4.95
CA VAL A 152 -7.52 12.03 3.92
C VAL A 152 -7.28 11.21 2.66
N ALA A 153 -7.73 9.95 2.63
CA ALA A 153 -7.50 9.03 1.52
C ALA A 153 -8.82 8.51 0.94
N ASP A 154 -9.04 8.77 -0.34
CA ASP A 154 -10.10 8.12 -1.12
C ASP A 154 -9.52 6.89 -1.82
N ILE A 155 -9.81 5.71 -1.29
CA ILE A 155 -9.30 4.43 -1.78
C ILE A 155 -10.37 3.80 -2.68
N LYS A 156 -10.08 3.69 -3.98
CA LYS A 156 -10.96 3.03 -4.95
C LYS A 156 -10.34 1.70 -5.40
N VAL A 157 -10.84 0.61 -4.85
CA VAL A 157 -10.59 -0.74 -5.35
C VAL A 157 -11.74 -1.07 -6.29
N LYS A 158 -11.63 -0.66 -7.54
CA LYS A 158 -12.64 -1.01 -8.55
C LYS A 158 -12.52 -2.48 -8.95
N ASP A 159 -13.67 -3.15 -9.02
CA ASP A 159 -13.73 -4.43 -9.71
C ASP A 159 -13.37 -4.21 -11.19
N ILE A 160 -12.29 -4.85 -11.66
CA ILE A 160 -11.81 -4.73 -13.05
C ILE A 160 -12.92 -5.07 -14.06
N LYS A 161 -13.89 -5.88 -13.64
CA LYS A 161 -15.06 -6.26 -14.45
C LYS A 161 -16.01 -5.10 -14.80
N GLU A 162 -15.99 -4.02 -14.01
CA GLU A 162 -16.81 -2.82 -14.27
C GLU A 162 -16.12 -1.80 -15.17
N MET A 163 -14.86 -2.03 -15.52
CA MET A 163 -14.09 -1.12 -16.37
C MET A 163 -14.06 -1.65 -17.81
N ASP A 164 -14.14 -0.73 -18.79
CA ASP A 164 -13.93 -1.06 -20.21
C ASP A 164 -12.43 -1.28 -20.48
N VAL A 165 -11.92 -2.42 -20.01
CA VAL A 165 -10.53 -2.85 -20.18
C VAL A 165 -10.49 -4.29 -20.69
N PRO A 166 -9.45 -4.70 -21.41
CA PRO A 166 -9.33 -6.06 -21.91
C PRO A 166 -9.23 -7.09 -20.80
N ASN A 167 -9.78 -8.28 -21.05
CA ASN A 167 -9.56 -9.44 -20.19
C ASN A 167 -8.12 -9.94 -20.35
N ALA A 168 -7.41 -10.17 -19.25
CA ALA A 168 -6.01 -10.57 -19.26
C ALA A 168 -5.85 -12.07 -18.98
N VAL A 169 -5.23 -12.79 -19.89
CA VAL A 169 -4.78 -14.16 -19.72
C VAL A 169 -3.32 -14.14 -19.26
N MET A 170 -3.06 -14.66 -18.06
CA MET A 170 -1.72 -14.71 -17.50
C MET A 170 -1.13 -16.12 -17.64
N GLU A 171 0.08 -16.20 -18.17
CA GLU A 171 0.80 -17.46 -18.35
C GLU A 171 2.21 -17.37 -17.79
N THR A 172 2.62 -18.38 -17.01
CA THR A 172 3.97 -18.48 -16.48
C THR A 172 4.75 -19.55 -17.23
N ILE A 173 5.80 -19.15 -17.95
CA ILE A 173 6.67 -20.02 -18.70
C ILE A 173 7.86 -20.41 -17.82
N SER A 174 7.86 -21.66 -17.40
CA SER A 174 8.90 -22.23 -16.53
C SER A 174 10.00 -22.91 -17.35
N ILE A 175 11.24 -22.50 -17.10
CA ILE A 175 12.42 -22.91 -17.83
C ILE A 175 13.37 -23.64 -16.88
N ASP A 176 13.93 -24.77 -17.27
CA ASP A 176 14.90 -25.51 -16.46
C ASP A 176 16.26 -24.82 -16.50
N ALA A 177 16.92 -24.70 -15.33
CA ALA A 177 18.27 -24.15 -15.26
C ALA A 177 19.29 -25.08 -15.90
N SER A 178 20.30 -24.51 -16.56
CA SER A 178 21.47 -25.27 -17.07
C SER A 178 22.31 -25.84 -15.91
N ASP A 179 23.17 -26.78 -16.18
CA ASP A 179 24.06 -27.33 -15.16
C ASP A 179 25.11 -26.30 -14.70
N GLU A 180 25.51 -25.39 -15.59
CA GLU A 180 26.38 -24.26 -15.29
C GLU A 180 25.66 -23.26 -14.35
N GLN A 181 24.37 -22.96 -14.60
CA GLN A 181 23.57 -22.12 -13.72
C GLN A 181 23.43 -22.74 -12.32
N LYS A 182 23.18 -24.05 -12.23
CA LYS A 182 23.09 -24.76 -10.94
C LYS A 182 24.41 -24.69 -10.16
N LYS A 183 25.55 -24.96 -10.81
CA LYS A 183 26.89 -24.85 -10.19
C LYS A 183 27.16 -23.43 -9.70
N TYR A 184 26.77 -22.42 -10.48
CA TYR A 184 26.95 -21.02 -10.09
C TYR A 184 26.09 -20.64 -8.86
N VAL A 185 24.85 -21.14 -8.78
CA VAL A 185 23.97 -20.99 -7.62
C VAL A 185 24.60 -21.57 -6.36
N ASP A 186 25.22 -22.76 -6.44
CA ASP A 186 25.95 -23.36 -5.30
C ASP A 186 27.14 -22.49 -4.88
N GLY A 187 27.83 -21.87 -5.83
CA GLY A 187 28.87 -20.88 -5.57
C GLY A 187 28.35 -19.62 -4.85
N LEU A 188 27.19 -19.10 -5.27
CA LEU A 188 26.54 -17.97 -4.59
C LEU A 188 26.13 -18.32 -3.15
N ALA A 189 25.63 -19.53 -2.92
CA ALA A 189 25.29 -20.01 -1.58
C ALA A 189 26.53 -20.08 -0.67
N SER A 190 27.66 -20.55 -1.20
CA SER A 190 28.93 -20.59 -0.48
C SER A 190 29.49 -19.20 -0.16
N ARG A 191 29.36 -18.24 -1.07
CA ARG A 191 29.73 -16.83 -0.85
C ARG A 191 28.85 -16.20 0.22
N ALA A 192 27.54 -16.42 0.16
CA ALA A 192 26.59 -15.92 1.15
C ALA A 192 26.94 -16.43 2.56
N ALA A 193 27.36 -17.71 2.69
CA ALA A 193 27.80 -18.26 3.96
C ALA A 193 29.06 -17.55 4.50
N ARG A 194 30.08 -17.33 3.65
CA ARG A 194 31.33 -16.62 4.06
C ARG A 194 31.09 -15.17 4.47
N ILE A 195 30.23 -14.45 3.74
CA ILE A 195 29.86 -13.06 4.10
C ILE A 195 29.25 -13.04 5.50
N ARG A 196 28.45 -14.04 5.84
CA ARG A 196 27.84 -14.17 7.17
C ARG A 196 28.87 -14.34 8.27
N ASP A 197 29.83 -15.23 8.05
CA ASP A 197 30.82 -15.58 9.07
C ASP A 197 31.79 -14.41 9.34
N GLY A 198 31.57 -13.26 8.69
CA GLY A 198 32.37 -12.05 8.89
C GLY A 198 33.78 -12.12 8.28
N GLY A 199 34.05 -13.16 7.47
CA GLY A 199 35.35 -13.41 6.84
C GLY A 199 35.61 -12.59 5.58
N VAL A 200 34.72 -11.68 5.19
CA VAL A 200 34.86 -10.89 3.96
C VAL A 200 34.52 -9.42 4.25
N ASP A 201 35.36 -8.50 3.75
CA ASP A 201 35.07 -7.08 3.84
C ASP A 201 33.81 -6.74 3.03
N PRO A 202 32.83 -6.00 3.60
CA PRO A 202 31.60 -5.61 2.89
C PRO A 202 31.84 -4.81 1.60
N SER A 203 33.00 -4.19 1.44
CA SER A 203 33.38 -3.48 0.21
C SER A 203 33.80 -4.47 -0.90
N GLU A 204 34.40 -5.61 -0.56
CA GLU A 204 34.81 -6.63 -1.50
C GLU A 204 33.62 -7.49 -1.93
N ASP A 205 32.85 -8.04 -0.98
CA ASP A 205 31.66 -8.83 -1.27
C ASP A 205 30.58 -8.59 -0.19
N ASN A 206 29.31 -8.62 -0.64
CA ASN A 206 28.17 -8.38 0.23
C ASN A 206 26.91 -9.04 -0.36
N MET A 207 25.88 -9.19 0.48
CA MET A 207 24.61 -9.81 0.08
C MET A 207 23.92 -9.11 -1.10
N LEU A 208 24.13 -7.81 -1.30
CA LEU A 208 23.56 -7.09 -2.43
C LEU A 208 24.22 -7.51 -3.76
N LYS A 209 25.55 -7.71 -3.75
CA LYS A 209 26.27 -8.24 -4.91
C LYS A 209 25.81 -9.64 -5.24
N VAL A 210 25.78 -10.54 -4.25
CA VAL A 210 25.30 -11.93 -4.40
C VAL A 210 23.89 -11.99 -4.98
N THR A 211 22.99 -11.18 -4.46
CA THR A 211 21.61 -11.10 -4.93
C THR A 211 21.52 -10.58 -6.36
N ASN A 212 22.29 -9.55 -6.70
CA ASN A 212 22.28 -8.98 -8.04
C ASN A 212 22.85 -9.96 -9.08
N GLU A 213 23.90 -10.70 -8.72
CA GLU A 213 24.46 -11.76 -9.56
C GLU A 213 23.45 -12.92 -9.73
N GLY A 214 22.76 -13.33 -8.65
CA GLY A 214 21.71 -14.35 -8.74
C GLY A 214 20.57 -13.96 -9.69
N ARG A 215 20.17 -12.68 -9.70
CA ARG A 215 19.18 -12.15 -10.66
C ARG A 215 19.70 -12.15 -12.09
N LYS A 216 20.94 -11.72 -12.30
CA LYS A 216 21.57 -11.71 -13.62
C LYS A 216 21.70 -13.14 -14.17
N LEU A 217 22.16 -14.07 -13.33
CA LEU A 217 22.26 -15.49 -13.67
C LEU A 217 20.91 -16.09 -14.07
N ALA A 218 19.85 -15.76 -13.33
CA ALA A 218 18.49 -16.24 -13.63
C ALA A 218 17.94 -15.68 -14.93
N LEU A 219 18.36 -14.48 -15.34
CA LEU A 219 17.98 -13.87 -16.60
C LEU A 219 18.77 -14.48 -17.76
N ASP A 220 20.11 -14.43 -17.68
CA ASP A 220 21.02 -14.98 -18.68
C ASP A 220 22.41 -15.21 -18.04
N GLN A 221 22.95 -16.43 -18.17
CA GLN A 221 24.23 -16.81 -17.57
C GLN A 221 25.42 -15.99 -18.12
N ARG A 222 25.31 -15.44 -19.34
CA ARG A 222 26.36 -14.60 -19.94
C ARG A 222 26.55 -13.29 -19.18
N LEU A 223 25.54 -12.82 -18.43
CA LEU A 223 25.63 -11.62 -17.59
C LEU A 223 26.50 -11.77 -16.33
N VAL A 224 26.88 -13.01 -16.01
CA VAL A 224 27.78 -13.32 -14.89
C VAL A 224 29.10 -13.94 -15.35
N GLY A 225 29.43 -13.82 -16.65
CA GLY A 225 30.72 -14.22 -17.22
C GLY A 225 30.78 -15.68 -17.66
N ILE A 226 29.68 -16.40 -17.80
CA ILE A 226 29.61 -17.70 -18.43
C ILE A 226 29.39 -17.46 -19.93
N GLU A 227 30.41 -17.71 -20.75
CA GLU A 227 30.39 -17.29 -22.17
C GLU A 227 29.39 -18.09 -23.04
N GLU A 228 29.12 -19.35 -22.67
CA GLU A 228 28.18 -20.20 -23.41
C GLU A 228 26.74 -19.74 -23.25
N GLU A 229 26.02 -19.69 -24.37
CA GLU A 229 24.58 -19.46 -24.33
C GLU A 229 23.84 -20.69 -23.84
N ASN A 230 23.00 -20.57 -22.83
CA ASN A 230 22.10 -21.65 -22.45
C ASN A 230 21.09 -21.92 -23.56
N PHE A 231 21.04 -23.16 -24.05
CA PHE A 231 20.08 -23.57 -25.08
C PHE A 231 18.61 -23.28 -24.67
N ASN A 232 18.33 -23.33 -23.39
CA ASN A 232 17.02 -23.04 -22.80
C ASN A 232 17.01 -21.68 -22.07
N SER A 233 17.52 -20.60 -22.68
CA SER A 233 17.50 -19.27 -22.06
C SER A 233 16.10 -18.62 -22.09
N LYS A 234 15.81 -17.77 -21.11
CA LYS A 234 14.59 -16.96 -21.10
C LYS A 234 14.44 -16.13 -22.38
N ALA A 235 15.55 -15.58 -22.85
CA ALA A 235 15.57 -14.79 -24.09
C ALA A 235 15.02 -15.60 -25.27
N LYS A 236 15.44 -16.88 -25.40
CA LYS A 236 14.98 -17.76 -26.48
C LYS A 236 13.49 -18.09 -26.39
N TYR A 237 13.02 -18.44 -25.17
CA TYR A 237 11.59 -18.70 -24.96
C TYR A 237 10.73 -17.43 -25.20
N CYS A 238 11.23 -16.26 -24.78
CA CYS A 238 10.57 -15.00 -25.05
C CYS A 238 10.49 -14.73 -26.56
N VAL A 239 11.59 -14.92 -27.29
CA VAL A 239 11.62 -14.76 -28.76
C VAL A 239 10.61 -15.70 -29.44
N ASN A 240 10.54 -16.98 -29.02
CA ASN A 240 9.57 -17.92 -29.56
C ASN A 240 8.13 -17.41 -29.35
N GLN A 241 7.81 -17.01 -28.12
CA GLN A 241 6.47 -16.52 -27.79
C GLN A 241 6.12 -15.23 -28.51
N VAL A 242 7.10 -14.32 -28.67
CA VAL A 242 6.91 -13.09 -29.46
C VAL A 242 6.62 -13.41 -30.93
N MET A 243 7.31 -14.40 -31.52
CA MET A 243 7.08 -14.82 -32.90
C MET A 243 5.68 -15.43 -33.07
N ASP A 244 5.26 -16.32 -32.17
CA ASP A 244 3.95 -16.94 -32.22
C ASP A 244 2.83 -15.88 -32.18
N ILE A 245 2.96 -14.87 -31.31
CA ILE A 245 2.02 -13.75 -31.22
C ILE A 245 2.13 -12.84 -32.45
N TYR A 246 3.34 -12.61 -32.97
CA TYR A 246 3.56 -11.76 -34.14
C TYR A 246 2.87 -12.32 -35.37
N GLU A 247 2.93 -13.64 -35.58
CA GLU A 247 2.28 -14.35 -36.68
C GLU A 247 0.77 -14.46 -36.49
N LYS A 248 0.33 -14.83 -35.28
CA LYS A 248 -1.08 -15.06 -34.96
C LYS A 248 -1.91 -13.78 -35.01
N TYR A 249 -1.31 -12.64 -34.67
CA TYR A 249 -2.02 -11.37 -34.55
C TYR A 249 -1.36 -10.28 -35.42
N PRO A 250 -1.56 -10.30 -36.74
CA PRO A 250 -0.97 -9.29 -37.65
C PRO A 250 -1.41 -7.88 -37.28
N GLY A 251 -0.47 -6.93 -37.30
CA GLY A 251 -0.71 -5.53 -37.01
C GLY A 251 -0.93 -5.19 -35.50
N LYS A 252 -0.88 -6.17 -34.62
CA LYS A 252 -0.86 -5.95 -33.16
C LYS A 252 0.56 -5.74 -32.65
N THR A 253 0.66 -5.15 -31.46
CA THR A 253 1.94 -4.77 -30.86
C THR A 253 2.19 -5.53 -29.56
N GLN A 254 3.45 -5.68 -29.21
CA GLN A 254 3.91 -6.40 -28.01
C GLN A 254 4.92 -5.56 -27.25
N VAL A 255 5.01 -5.73 -25.93
CA VAL A 255 6.03 -5.09 -25.10
C VAL A 255 6.78 -6.13 -24.28
N ILE A 256 8.12 -6.00 -24.25
CA ILE A 256 9.00 -6.82 -23.42
C ILE A 256 9.56 -5.92 -22.33
N PHE A 257 9.25 -6.24 -21.07
CA PHE A 257 9.79 -5.56 -19.92
C PHE A 257 11.05 -6.27 -19.40
N LEU A 258 12.10 -5.47 -19.22
CA LEU A 258 13.40 -5.93 -18.77
C LEU A 258 14.12 -4.79 -18.05
N ASP A 259 14.31 -4.91 -16.72
CA ASP A 259 14.96 -3.90 -15.89
C ASP A 259 16.47 -4.14 -15.78
N LEU A 260 16.89 -5.40 -15.90
CA LEU A 260 18.29 -5.79 -15.94
C LEU A 260 18.88 -5.66 -17.33
N SER A 261 20.22 -5.58 -17.41
CA SER A 261 20.93 -5.66 -18.69
C SER A 261 20.54 -4.58 -19.70
N THR A 262 20.28 -3.34 -19.22
CA THR A 262 20.03 -2.20 -20.13
C THR A 262 21.20 -1.98 -21.09
N PRO A 263 20.96 -1.59 -22.36
CA PRO A 263 21.99 -1.47 -23.36
C PRO A 263 23.16 -0.57 -22.94
N LYS A 264 24.37 -1.09 -23.00
CA LYS A 264 25.63 -0.38 -22.81
C LYS A 264 26.57 -0.67 -23.96
N LYS A 265 27.25 0.36 -24.42
CA LYS A 265 28.16 0.24 -25.57
C LYS A 265 29.34 -0.67 -25.24
N GLY A 266 29.53 -1.73 -26.03
CA GLY A 266 30.67 -2.67 -25.91
C GLY A 266 30.51 -3.78 -24.86
N GLU A 267 29.36 -3.85 -24.18
CA GLU A 267 29.04 -4.94 -23.25
C GLU A 267 27.89 -5.80 -23.80
N PHE A 268 27.95 -7.10 -23.54
CA PHE A 268 26.80 -7.99 -23.82
C PHE A 268 25.58 -7.52 -23.02
N ASN A 269 24.45 -7.48 -23.69
CA ASN A 269 23.18 -7.17 -23.07
C ASN A 269 22.04 -7.94 -23.73
N VAL A 270 21.02 -8.27 -22.95
CA VAL A 270 19.89 -9.10 -23.38
C VAL A 270 18.96 -8.32 -24.34
N TYR A 271 18.94 -6.99 -24.31
CA TYR A 271 18.16 -6.19 -25.26
C TYR A 271 18.62 -6.39 -26.69
N ASP A 272 19.93 -6.28 -26.92
CA ASP A 272 20.51 -6.45 -28.26
C ASP A 272 20.42 -7.91 -28.71
N ASP A 273 20.61 -8.88 -27.78
CA ASP A 273 20.48 -10.32 -28.05
C ASP A 273 19.05 -10.68 -28.49
N VAL A 274 18.02 -10.23 -27.74
CA VAL A 274 16.61 -10.47 -28.11
C VAL A 274 16.29 -9.81 -29.46
N LYS A 275 16.74 -8.55 -29.68
CA LYS A 275 16.53 -7.85 -30.96
C LYS A 275 17.16 -8.63 -32.12
N ALA A 276 18.40 -9.06 -31.98
CA ALA A 276 19.10 -9.83 -33.01
C ALA A 276 18.37 -11.12 -33.37
N LYS A 277 17.94 -11.89 -32.34
CA LYS A 277 17.17 -13.12 -32.54
C LYS A 277 15.81 -12.91 -33.20
N LEU A 278 15.13 -11.81 -32.89
CA LEU A 278 13.86 -11.46 -33.53
C LEU A 278 14.06 -11.10 -35.03
N ILE A 279 15.13 -10.38 -35.35
CA ILE A 279 15.50 -10.04 -36.75
C ILE A 279 15.86 -11.32 -37.52
N GLU A 280 16.67 -12.21 -36.93
CA GLU A 280 17.03 -13.51 -37.51
C GLU A 280 15.79 -14.36 -37.81
N ARG A 281 14.76 -14.26 -36.99
CA ARG A 281 13.47 -14.94 -37.15
C ARG A 281 12.53 -14.27 -38.15
N GLY A 282 12.91 -13.13 -38.73
CA GLY A 282 12.19 -12.47 -39.83
C GLY A 282 11.38 -11.25 -39.45
N ILE A 283 11.43 -10.74 -38.20
CA ILE A 283 10.82 -9.45 -37.87
C ILE A 283 11.71 -8.33 -38.44
N PRO A 284 11.18 -7.43 -39.25
CA PRO A 284 11.93 -6.29 -39.80
C PRO A 284 12.53 -5.43 -38.65
N GLU A 285 13.81 -5.04 -38.81
CA GLU A 285 14.47 -4.22 -37.78
C GLU A 285 13.70 -2.93 -37.44
N GLY A 286 13.09 -2.31 -38.45
CA GLY A 286 12.29 -1.10 -38.28
C GLY A 286 11.02 -1.26 -37.43
N GLU A 287 10.58 -2.49 -37.17
CA GLU A 287 9.42 -2.80 -36.32
C GLU A 287 9.80 -3.08 -34.86
N ILE A 288 11.10 -3.09 -34.53
CA ILE A 288 11.61 -3.34 -33.18
C ILE A 288 12.24 -2.05 -32.65
N ALA A 289 11.86 -1.63 -31.45
CA ALA A 289 12.42 -0.43 -30.84
C ALA A 289 12.73 -0.60 -29.35
N PHE A 290 13.72 0.15 -28.87
CA PHE A 290 14.02 0.29 -27.45
C PHE A 290 13.46 1.62 -26.93
N ILE A 291 12.77 1.61 -25.80
CA ILE A 291 12.31 2.85 -25.16
C ILE A 291 13.49 3.76 -24.79
N HIS A 292 14.67 3.16 -24.51
CA HIS A 292 15.90 3.86 -24.17
C HIS A 292 16.48 4.69 -25.31
N SER A 293 16.09 4.45 -26.55
CA SER A 293 16.50 5.28 -27.70
C SER A 293 15.87 6.67 -27.67
N ALA A 294 14.72 6.82 -27.00
CA ALA A 294 14.04 8.10 -26.83
C ALA A 294 14.63 8.89 -25.65
N LYS A 295 15.50 9.86 -25.93
CA LYS A 295 16.22 10.66 -24.91
C LYS A 295 15.39 11.84 -24.41
N THR A 296 14.45 12.34 -25.19
CA THR A 296 13.57 13.48 -24.87
C THR A 296 12.12 13.05 -24.75
N ASN A 297 11.32 13.84 -24.02
CA ASN A 297 9.88 13.57 -23.90
C ASN A 297 9.19 13.58 -25.27
N LYS A 298 9.59 14.47 -26.18
CA LYS A 298 9.04 14.51 -27.55
C LYS A 298 9.31 13.19 -28.28
N GLN A 299 10.56 12.70 -28.28
CA GLN A 299 10.91 11.41 -28.89
C GLN A 299 10.14 10.25 -28.27
N LYS A 300 9.90 10.30 -26.94
CA LYS A 300 9.12 9.29 -26.23
C LYS A 300 7.65 9.27 -26.69
N VAL A 301 7.05 10.44 -26.84
CA VAL A 301 5.68 10.57 -27.37
C VAL A 301 5.59 10.06 -28.80
N ASP A 302 6.54 10.43 -29.67
CA ASP A 302 6.59 9.98 -31.05
C ASP A 302 6.75 8.45 -31.15
N LEU A 303 7.60 7.86 -30.31
CA LEU A 303 7.76 6.41 -30.23
C LEU A 303 6.46 5.73 -29.79
N CYS A 304 5.80 6.21 -28.74
CA CYS A 304 4.52 5.69 -28.28
C CYS A 304 3.43 5.79 -29.36
N LYS A 305 3.45 6.86 -30.18
CA LYS A 305 2.56 7.01 -31.33
C LYS A 305 2.79 5.92 -32.36
N LYS A 306 4.05 5.68 -32.75
CA LYS A 306 4.43 4.61 -33.70
C LYS A 306 4.00 3.22 -33.21
N VAL A 307 4.10 2.93 -31.91
CA VAL A 307 3.60 1.69 -31.32
C VAL A 307 2.07 1.61 -31.42
N ASN A 308 1.35 2.68 -31.11
CA ASN A 308 -0.11 2.71 -31.23
C ASN A 308 -0.61 2.56 -32.68
N GLU A 309 0.15 3.03 -33.64
CA GLU A 309 -0.13 2.89 -35.07
C GLU A 309 0.23 1.49 -35.61
N GLY A 310 1.07 0.75 -34.87
CA GLY A 310 1.55 -0.59 -35.24
C GLY A 310 2.75 -0.55 -36.23
N VAL A 311 3.41 0.61 -36.35
CA VAL A 311 4.68 0.75 -37.08
C VAL A 311 5.81 0.05 -36.29
N ILE A 312 5.83 0.24 -34.96
CA ILE A 312 6.67 -0.53 -34.06
C ILE A 312 5.80 -1.63 -33.49
N ARG A 313 6.11 -2.88 -33.80
CA ARG A 313 5.35 -4.04 -33.36
C ARG A 313 5.92 -4.67 -32.08
N VAL A 314 7.23 -4.53 -31.84
CA VAL A 314 7.89 -5.03 -30.63
C VAL A 314 8.65 -3.89 -29.94
N LEU A 315 8.21 -3.54 -28.73
CA LEU A 315 8.86 -2.53 -27.90
C LEU A 315 9.58 -3.19 -26.73
N LEU A 316 10.87 -2.95 -26.55
CA LEU A 316 11.62 -3.37 -25.35
C LEU A 316 11.84 -2.18 -24.42
N GLY A 317 11.62 -2.36 -23.12
CA GLY A 317 11.79 -1.28 -22.16
C GLY A 317 11.90 -1.72 -20.71
N SER A 318 12.47 -0.83 -19.88
CA SER A 318 12.46 -1.01 -18.44
C SER A 318 11.18 -0.45 -17.83
N THR A 319 10.85 -0.89 -16.62
CA THR A 319 9.70 -0.40 -15.86
C THR A 319 9.73 1.12 -15.71
N ASP A 320 10.88 1.69 -15.34
CA ASP A 320 11.02 3.15 -15.17
C ASP A 320 10.77 3.93 -16.46
N LYS A 321 11.18 3.41 -17.61
CA LYS A 321 11.09 4.12 -18.89
C LYS A 321 9.77 3.87 -19.62
N ALA A 322 9.30 2.65 -19.67
CA ALA A 322 8.07 2.26 -20.36
C ALA A 322 6.86 2.12 -19.42
N GLY A 323 7.10 1.82 -18.15
CA GLY A 323 6.06 1.68 -17.12
C GLY A 323 5.47 3.01 -16.63
N THR A 324 6.11 4.16 -16.90
CA THR A 324 5.63 5.48 -16.49
C THR A 324 5.53 6.44 -17.66
N GLY A 325 4.48 7.29 -17.68
CA GLY A 325 4.33 8.39 -18.64
C GLY A 325 4.14 8.00 -20.11
N CYS A 326 3.92 6.73 -20.44
CA CYS A 326 3.74 6.25 -21.80
C CYS A 326 2.34 5.72 -22.05
N ASN A 327 1.72 6.12 -23.14
CA ASN A 327 0.41 5.64 -23.58
C ASN A 327 0.56 4.96 -24.95
N PHE A 328 0.79 3.63 -24.94
CA PHE A 328 0.96 2.82 -26.15
C PHE A 328 0.06 1.58 -26.18
N GLN A 329 -1.08 1.62 -25.46
CA GLN A 329 -1.96 0.47 -25.25
C GLN A 329 -2.87 0.11 -26.42
N LYS A 330 -3.11 1.00 -27.40
CA LYS A 330 -4.21 0.84 -28.38
C LYS A 330 -4.24 -0.52 -29.10
N LYS A 331 -3.08 -0.99 -29.57
CA LYS A 331 -2.94 -2.26 -30.28
C LYS A 331 -2.17 -3.32 -29.49
N LEU A 332 -1.86 -3.04 -28.21
CA LEU A 332 -1.02 -3.90 -27.38
C LEU A 332 -1.76 -5.20 -27.05
N ILE A 333 -1.30 -6.32 -27.61
CA ILE A 333 -1.91 -7.64 -27.45
C ILE A 333 -1.17 -8.53 -26.43
N ALA A 334 0.16 -8.37 -26.30
CA ALA A 334 0.96 -9.16 -25.39
C ALA A 334 2.00 -8.33 -24.62
N LEU A 335 2.23 -8.74 -23.40
CA LEU A 335 3.23 -8.21 -22.48
C LEU A 335 4.10 -9.36 -22.00
N HIS A 336 5.41 -9.19 -22.05
CA HIS A 336 6.39 -10.19 -21.63
C HIS A 336 7.21 -9.64 -20.46
N ASP A 337 7.05 -10.20 -19.26
CA ASP A 337 7.88 -9.92 -18.09
C ASP A 337 9.10 -10.86 -18.11
N LEU A 338 10.19 -10.40 -18.73
CA LEU A 338 11.39 -11.21 -18.91
C LEU A 338 12.23 -11.31 -17.64
N ASP A 339 12.19 -10.29 -16.80
CA ASP A 339 12.78 -10.31 -15.46
C ASP A 339 11.76 -9.98 -14.36
N CYS A 340 12.04 -10.47 -13.16
CA CYS A 340 11.23 -10.15 -11.98
C CYS A 340 11.68 -8.83 -11.36
N PRO A 341 10.79 -7.84 -11.21
CA PRO A 341 11.10 -6.61 -10.50
C PRO A 341 11.15 -6.85 -8.99
N TRP A 342 11.73 -5.90 -8.24
CA TRP A 342 11.80 -5.96 -6.79
C TRP A 342 10.49 -5.66 -6.07
N ARG A 343 9.62 -4.90 -6.73
CA ARG A 343 8.42 -4.33 -6.11
C ARG A 343 7.17 -4.87 -6.79
N PRO A 344 6.16 -5.25 -6.03
CA PRO A 344 4.83 -5.57 -6.59
C PRO A 344 4.24 -4.44 -7.43
N SER A 345 4.46 -3.19 -7.00
CA SER A 345 4.03 -1.99 -7.72
C SER A 345 4.54 -1.93 -9.17
N ASP A 346 5.76 -2.43 -9.41
CA ASP A 346 6.36 -2.43 -10.74
C ASP A 346 5.60 -3.39 -11.67
N LEU A 347 5.16 -4.57 -11.16
CA LEU A 347 4.29 -5.48 -11.92
C LEU A 347 2.92 -4.87 -12.20
N THR A 348 2.34 -4.18 -11.22
CA THR A 348 1.07 -3.48 -11.39
C THR A 348 1.19 -2.38 -12.45
N GLN A 349 2.29 -1.63 -12.44
CA GLN A 349 2.57 -0.62 -13.47
C GLN A 349 2.77 -1.22 -14.86
N ARG A 350 3.52 -2.34 -14.97
CA ARG A 350 3.69 -3.07 -16.24
C ARG A 350 2.35 -3.58 -16.76
N SER A 351 1.59 -4.31 -15.95
CA SER A 351 0.28 -4.84 -16.32
C SER A 351 -0.73 -3.75 -16.64
N GLY A 352 -0.68 -2.60 -15.94
CA GLY A 352 -1.49 -1.42 -16.20
C GLY A 352 -1.20 -0.73 -17.54
N ARG A 353 -0.17 -1.15 -18.30
CA ARG A 353 0.05 -0.69 -19.68
C ARG A 353 -0.80 -1.44 -20.69
N ILE A 354 -1.13 -2.68 -20.41
CA ILE A 354 -1.92 -3.52 -21.30
C ILE A 354 -3.38 -3.63 -20.86
N ILE A 355 -3.64 -3.79 -19.54
CA ILE A 355 -4.98 -3.80 -18.95
C ILE A 355 -5.40 -2.34 -18.71
N ARG A 356 -5.78 -1.65 -19.79
CA ARG A 356 -6.06 -0.21 -19.75
C ARG A 356 -7.17 0.17 -20.71
N GLN A 357 -7.97 1.15 -20.32
CA GLN A 357 -8.96 1.76 -21.20
C GLN A 357 -8.32 2.30 -22.49
N GLY A 358 -9.01 2.10 -23.61
CA GLY A 358 -8.51 2.48 -24.94
C GLY A 358 -7.57 1.45 -25.57
N ASN A 359 -7.41 0.26 -24.98
CA ASN A 359 -6.89 -0.91 -25.68
C ASN A 359 -8.01 -1.51 -26.54
N PHE A 360 -7.76 -1.71 -27.84
CA PHE A 360 -8.77 -2.20 -28.79
C PHE A 360 -8.96 -3.72 -28.78
N ASN A 361 -8.17 -4.43 -27.98
CA ASN A 361 -8.28 -5.88 -27.86
C ASN A 361 -9.27 -6.22 -26.75
N LYS A 362 -10.11 -7.22 -26.94
CA LYS A 362 -11.00 -7.76 -25.89
C LYS A 362 -10.26 -8.64 -24.90
N GLU A 363 -9.22 -9.31 -25.38
CA GLU A 363 -8.37 -10.22 -24.62
C GLU A 363 -6.92 -9.89 -24.88
N VAL A 364 -6.08 -9.97 -23.86
CA VAL A 364 -4.64 -9.69 -23.91
C VAL A 364 -3.86 -10.75 -23.12
N TYR A 365 -2.59 -10.93 -23.45
CA TYR A 365 -1.75 -11.97 -22.87
C TYR A 365 -0.60 -11.35 -22.07
N ILE A 366 -0.34 -11.89 -20.88
CA ILE A 366 0.77 -11.51 -20.00
C ILE A 366 1.61 -12.75 -19.72
N TYR A 367 2.81 -12.79 -20.28
CA TYR A 367 3.76 -13.88 -20.13
C TYR A 367 4.83 -13.55 -19.10
N ARG A 368 5.05 -14.45 -18.14
CA ARG A 368 6.09 -14.34 -17.12
C ARG A 368 7.09 -15.47 -17.30
N TYR A 369 8.39 -15.15 -17.34
CA TYR A 369 9.45 -16.12 -17.58
C TYR A 369 10.20 -16.38 -16.28
N VAL A 370 10.28 -17.66 -15.89
CA VAL A 370 10.85 -18.10 -14.62
C VAL A 370 11.87 -19.21 -14.87
N THR A 371 13.13 -19.02 -14.45
CA THR A 371 14.12 -20.08 -14.45
C THR A 371 14.03 -20.85 -13.15
N LYS A 372 13.62 -22.14 -13.23
CA LYS A 372 13.47 -23.02 -12.06
C LYS A 372 14.79 -23.19 -11.33
N ASN A 373 14.71 -23.40 -10.02
CA ASN A 373 15.89 -23.68 -9.18
C ASN A 373 16.94 -22.57 -9.23
N THR A 374 16.54 -21.33 -9.49
CA THR A 374 17.37 -20.15 -9.41
C THR A 374 16.71 -19.12 -8.50
N PHE A 375 17.42 -18.02 -8.25
CA PHE A 375 16.93 -16.88 -7.48
C PHE A 375 15.61 -16.29 -8.04
N ASP A 376 15.31 -16.56 -9.28
CA ASP A 376 14.15 -16.06 -10.00
C ASP A 376 12.81 -16.59 -9.48
N SER A 377 12.71 -17.91 -9.31
CA SER A 377 11.51 -18.55 -8.76
C SER A 377 11.12 -17.96 -7.41
N TYR A 378 12.12 -17.67 -6.59
CA TYR A 378 11.97 -17.04 -5.30
C TYR A 378 11.48 -15.59 -5.40
N LEU A 379 12.05 -14.78 -6.29
CA LEU A 379 11.62 -13.38 -6.47
C LEU A 379 10.17 -13.28 -6.91
N TRP A 380 9.77 -14.08 -7.89
CA TRP A 380 8.39 -14.11 -8.37
C TRP A 380 7.41 -14.47 -7.25
N GLN A 381 7.69 -15.52 -6.48
CA GLN A 381 6.86 -15.92 -5.35
C GLN A 381 6.77 -14.80 -4.29
N THR A 382 7.91 -14.16 -4.01
CA THR A 382 7.97 -13.04 -3.05
C THR A 382 7.10 -11.87 -3.48
N VAL A 383 7.21 -11.47 -4.73
CA VAL A 383 6.47 -10.33 -5.27
C VAL A 383 4.98 -10.64 -5.32
N GLU A 384 4.58 -11.85 -5.69
CA GLU A 384 3.17 -12.28 -5.70
C GLU A 384 2.58 -12.31 -4.29
N ASN A 385 3.31 -12.83 -3.30
CA ASN A 385 2.88 -12.82 -1.91
C ASN A 385 2.70 -11.40 -1.37
N LYS A 386 3.66 -10.51 -1.65
CA LYS A 386 3.57 -9.08 -1.29
C LYS A 386 2.36 -8.41 -1.95
N GLN A 387 2.09 -8.69 -3.22
CA GLN A 387 0.96 -8.11 -3.94
C GLN A 387 -0.39 -8.55 -3.34
N ARG A 388 -0.50 -9.84 -2.99
CA ARG A 388 -1.69 -10.38 -2.31
C ARG A 388 -1.94 -9.70 -0.97
N TYR A 389 -0.88 -9.49 -0.19
CA TYR A 389 -0.94 -8.81 1.09
C TYR A 389 -1.36 -7.33 0.97
N ILE A 390 -0.76 -6.58 0.05
CA ILE A 390 -1.13 -5.18 -0.20
C ILE A 390 -2.60 -5.08 -0.61
N GLY A 391 -3.08 -6.00 -1.44
CA GLY A 391 -4.48 -6.09 -1.82
C GLY A 391 -5.42 -6.30 -0.62
N GLN A 392 -5.03 -7.13 0.35
CA GLN A 392 -5.81 -7.38 1.57
C GLN A 392 -5.89 -6.15 2.49
N ILE A 393 -4.81 -5.37 2.58
CA ILE A 393 -4.81 -4.13 3.38
C ILE A 393 -5.71 -3.06 2.75
N LEU A 394 -5.72 -2.98 1.43
CA LEU A 394 -6.46 -1.96 0.70
C LEU A 394 -7.93 -2.36 0.43
N SER A 395 -8.29 -3.64 0.58
CA SER A 395 -9.67 -4.10 0.41
C SER A 395 -10.53 -3.71 1.62
N GLU A 396 -11.77 -3.26 1.39
CA GLU A 396 -12.70 -2.87 2.45
C GLU A 396 -13.28 -4.06 3.23
N GLU A 397 -13.19 -5.26 2.67
CA GLU A 397 -13.78 -6.47 3.25
C GLU A 397 -12.79 -7.21 4.14
N ASN A 398 -13.11 -7.33 5.43
CA ASN A 398 -12.42 -8.15 6.43
C ASN A 398 -10.98 -7.73 6.76
N ILE A 399 -10.78 -6.50 7.25
CA ILE A 399 -9.51 -6.09 7.82
C ILE A 399 -9.33 -6.79 9.18
N PRO A 400 -8.38 -7.70 9.34
CA PRO A 400 -8.12 -8.31 10.65
C PRO A 400 -7.56 -7.25 11.59
N ARG A 401 -8.01 -7.22 12.83
CA ARG A 401 -7.52 -6.28 13.88
C ARG A 401 -6.02 -6.39 14.14
N ARG A 402 -5.39 -7.49 13.75
CA ARG A 402 -3.95 -7.75 13.92
C ARG A 402 -3.41 -8.42 12.66
N MET A 403 -2.34 -7.89 12.12
CA MET A 403 -1.67 -8.41 10.94
C MET A 403 -0.18 -8.59 11.22
N GLU A 404 0.36 -9.75 10.90
CA GLU A 404 1.77 -10.05 11.12
C GLU A 404 2.59 -9.67 9.88
N GLU A 405 3.64 -8.85 10.05
CA GLU A 405 4.54 -8.43 8.97
C GLU A 405 5.48 -9.56 8.55
N ASP A 406 5.61 -10.62 9.36
CA ASP A 406 6.48 -11.77 9.10
C ASP A 406 6.12 -12.56 7.83
N ASP A 407 4.89 -12.41 7.31
CA ASP A 407 4.50 -13.01 6.04
C ASP A 407 5.10 -12.28 4.82
N LEU A 408 5.73 -11.12 5.03
CA LEU A 408 6.31 -10.28 3.97
C LEU A 408 7.82 -10.46 3.80
N THR A 409 8.50 -10.88 4.83
CA THR A 409 9.93 -11.12 4.81
C THR A 409 10.19 -12.61 4.71
N LEU A 410 10.34 -13.06 3.49
CA LEU A 410 10.80 -14.41 3.23
C LEU A 410 12.15 -14.63 3.89
N SER A 411 12.24 -15.69 4.67
CA SER A 411 13.50 -16.11 5.25
C SER A 411 14.45 -16.56 4.12
N PHE A 412 15.72 -16.35 4.28
CA PHE A 412 16.74 -16.81 3.32
C PHE A 412 16.82 -18.35 3.20
N ALA A 413 16.20 -19.07 4.14
CA ALA A 413 15.96 -20.51 4.02
C ALA A 413 15.09 -20.84 2.82
N GLU A 414 14.12 -19.97 2.50
CA GLU A 414 13.25 -20.10 1.34
C GLU A 414 14.02 -19.87 0.04
N ILE A 415 14.98 -18.93 0.04
CA ILE A 415 15.90 -18.70 -1.10
C ILE A 415 16.78 -19.93 -1.33
N LYS A 416 17.35 -20.46 -0.27
CA LYS A 416 18.18 -21.66 -0.34
C LYS A 416 17.37 -22.88 -0.80
N ALA A 417 16.12 -22.99 -0.34
CA ALA A 417 15.20 -24.04 -0.74
C ALA A 417 14.85 -23.95 -2.24
N ALA A 418 14.52 -22.77 -2.72
CA ALA A 418 14.23 -22.52 -4.13
C ALA A 418 15.49 -22.68 -5.00
N ALA A 419 16.66 -22.26 -4.49
CA ALA A 419 17.94 -22.39 -5.16
C ALA A 419 18.48 -23.83 -5.18
N CYS A 420 18.26 -24.61 -4.12
CA CYS A 420 18.76 -25.97 -4.02
C CYS A 420 17.87 -27.02 -4.70
N GLY A 421 16.70 -26.65 -5.21
CA GLY A 421 15.81 -27.54 -5.96
C GLY A 421 15.34 -28.81 -5.21
N ASN A 422 15.39 -28.78 -3.87
CA ASN A 422 15.00 -29.93 -3.06
C ASN A 422 13.48 -29.95 -2.86
N PRO A 423 12.73 -30.90 -3.43
CA PRO A 423 11.29 -30.99 -3.34
C PRO A 423 10.75 -31.11 -1.89
N LEU A 424 11.53 -31.75 -1.00
CA LEU A 424 11.15 -31.88 0.42
C LEU A 424 11.12 -30.55 1.16
N ILE A 425 11.93 -29.59 0.76
CA ILE A 425 11.93 -28.25 1.36
C ILE A 425 10.68 -27.49 0.92
N LYS A 426 10.24 -27.66 -0.32
CA LYS A 426 8.99 -27.10 -0.82
C LYS A 426 7.78 -27.68 -0.06
N GLU A 427 7.75 -28.99 0.13
CA GLU A 427 6.70 -29.66 0.89
C GLU A 427 6.69 -29.21 2.37
N GLN A 428 7.87 -29.11 3.00
CA GLN A 428 8.00 -28.55 4.35
C GLN A 428 7.45 -27.13 4.47
N MET A 429 7.69 -26.28 3.45
CA MET A 429 7.17 -24.91 3.42
C MET A 429 5.65 -24.90 3.26
N GLU A 430 5.11 -25.69 2.36
CA GLU A 430 3.65 -25.79 2.15
C GLU A 430 2.96 -26.29 3.44
N LEU A 431 3.52 -27.29 4.10
CA LEU A 431 3.03 -27.79 5.38
C LEU A 431 3.16 -26.73 6.50
N THR A 432 4.27 -26.00 6.53
CA THR A 432 4.49 -24.91 7.52
C THR A 432 3.47 -23.79 7.32
N GLN A 433 3.17 -23.40 6.07
CA GLN A 433 2.14 -22.42 5.76
C GLN A 433 0.73 -22.92 6.16
N GLN A 434 0.42 -24.20 5.90
CA GLN A 434 -0.85 -24.79 6.32
C GLN A 434 -0.98 -24.80 7.85
N VAL A 435 0.09 -25.16 8.58
CA VAL A 435 0.11 -25.12 10.05
C VAL A 435 -0.07 -23.69 10.58
N LYS A 436 0.61 -22.71 9.97
CA LYS A 436 0.42 -21.29 10.33
C LYS A 436 -1.03 -20.84 10.10
N ARG A 437 -1.59 -21.16 8.93
CA ARG A 437 -2.98 -20.84 8.60
C ARG A 437 -3.97 -21.45 9.60
N LEU A 438 -3.80 -22.73 9.93
CA LEU A 438 -4.65 -23.40 10.91
C LEU A 438 -4.49 -22.83 12.33
N LYS A 439 -3.26 -22.47 12.74
CA LYS A 439 -3.02 -21.77 14.01
C LYS A 439 -3.70 -20.39 14.05
N MET A 440 -3.65 -19.65 12.95
CA MET A 440 -4.29 -18.34 12.84
C MET A 440 -5.82 -18.49 12.92
N GLN A 441 -6.40 -19.46 12.21
CA GLN A 441 -7.84 -19.77 12.29
C GLN A 441 -8.25 -20.18 13.70
N LYS A 442 -7.46 -21.02 14.35
CA LYS A 442 -7.67 -21.40 15.76
C LYS A 442 -7.64 -20.19 16.69
N ASN A 443 -6.64 -19.33 16.55
CA ASN A 443 -6.50 -18.13 17.40
C ASN A 443 -7.66 -17.16 17.18
N ASN A 444 -8.07 -16.94 15.93
CA ASN A 444 -9.23 -16.10 15.62
C ASN A 444 -10.52 -16.67 16.22
N PHE A 445 -10.72 -17.99 16.12
CA PHE A 445 -11.86 -18.66 16.75
C PHE A 445 -11.83 -18.52 18.28
N LEU A 446 -10.66 -18.72 18.90
CA LEU A 446 -10.52 -18.59 20.34
C LEU A 446 -10.75 -17.14 20.81
N ASN A 447 -10.27 -16.14 20.05
CA ASN A 447 -10.51 -14.74 20.37
C ASN A 447 -12.01 -14.40 20.28
N GLN A 448 -12.69 -14.83 19.22
CA GLN A 448 -14.15 -14.68 19.09
C GLN A 448 -14.90 -15.39 20.23
N TYR A 449 -14.46 -16.58 20.58
CA TYR A 449 -15.03 -17.33 21.70
C TYR A 449 -14.89 -16.58 23.02
N TYR A 450 -13.69 -16.07 23.33
CA TYR A 450 -13.46 -15.31 24.58
C TYR A 450 -14.17 -13.95 24.57
N GLU A 451 -14.29 -13.29 23.43
CA GLU A 451 -15.09 -12.06 23.30
C GLU A 451 -16.58 -12.35 23.59
N LEU A 452 -17.12 -13.41 23.01
CA LEU A 452 -18.50 -13.84 23.26
C LEU A 452 -18.70 -14.27 24.72
N GLU A 453 -17.79 -15.04 25.27
CA GLU A 453 -17.83 -15.44 26.69
C GLU A 453 -17.79 -14.23 27.63
N SER A 454 -16.91 -13.27 27.35
CA SER A 454 -16.84 -12.01 28.12
C SER A 454 -18.10 -11.17 27.94
N TYR A 455 -18.67 -11.14 26.75
CA TYR A 455 -19.93 -10.45 26.48
C TYR A 455 -21.08 -11.07 27.27
N ILE A 456 -21.22 -12.40 27.21
CA ILE A 456 -22.29 -13.13 27.90
C ILE A 456 -22.15 -13.07 29.41
N SER A 457 -20.92 -13.21 29.92
CA SER A 457 -20.66 -13.31 31.37
C SER A 457 -20.61 -11.97 32.08
N LYS A 458 -20.18 -10.90 31.44
CA LYS A 458 -19.95 -9.59 32.07
C LYS A 458 -20.79 -8.46 31.47
N ILE A 459 -20.80 -8.34 30.15
CA ILE A 459 -21.40 -7.16 29.49
C ILE A 459 -22.92 -7.29 29.43
N ALA A 460 -23.43 -8.42 28.96
CA ALA A 460 -24.87 -8.63 28.81
C ALA A 460 -25.64 -8.56 30.15
N PRO A 461 -25.18 -9.21 31.26
CA PRO A 461 -25.86 -9.09 32.54
C PRO A 461 -25.94 -7.64 33.05
N ASN A 462 -24.82 -6.89 32.97
CA ASN A 462 -24.78 -5.50 33.41
C ASN A 462 -25.73 -4.62 32.57
N ARG A 463 -25.78 -4.84 31.26
CA ARG A 463 -26.73 -4.13 30.36
C ARG A 463 -28.19 -4.49 30.70
N ILE A 464 -28.48 -5.75 30.93
CA ILE A 464 -29.83 -6.20 31.33
C ILE A 464 -30.25 -5.52 32.63
N GLU A 465 -29.39 -5.48 33.62
CA GLU A 465 -29.67 -4.81 34.89
C GLU A 465 -29.88 -3.30 34.70
N GLN A 466 -29.04 -2.68 33.89
CA GLN A 466 -29.20 -1.26 33.55
C GLN A 466 -30.52 -1.00 32.84
N TYR A 467 -30.90 -1.83 31.85
CA TYR A 467 -32.17 -1.68 31.16
C TYR A 467 -33.39 -1.90 32.09
N LYS A 468 -33.33 -2.87 33.00
CA LYS A 468 -34.36 -3.07 34.03
C LYS A 468 -34.53 -1.81 34.87
N LYS A 469 -33.43 -1.25 35.35
CA LYS A 469 -33.44 0.01 36.12
C LYS A 469 -33.99 1.17 35.33
N ASN A 470 -33.63 1.26 34.03
CA ASN A 470 -34.17 2.28 33.15
C ASN A 470 -35.69 2.13 32.98
N ILE A 471 -36.18 0.89 32.79
CA ILE A 471 -37.63 0.59 32.69
C ILE A 471 -38.34 1.06 33.94
N GLU A 472 -37.85 0.69 35.16
CA GLU A 472 -38.43 1.11 36.43
C GLU A 472 -38.48 2.66 36.54
N ASN A 473 -37.42 3.34 36.11
CA ASN A 473 -37.36 4.80 36.12
C ASN A 473 -38.38 5.42 35.14
N ILE A 474 -38.48 4.84 33.94
CA ILE A 474 -39.46 5.30 32.93
C ILE A 474 -40.90 5.07 33.43
N GLU A 475 -41.18 3.94 34.08
CA GLU A 475 -42.49 3.67 34.67
C GLU A 475 -42.87 4.73 35.74
N LYS A 476 -41.90 5.11 36.59
CA LYS A 476 -42.10 6.21 37.56
C LYS A 476 -42.36 7.55 36.83
N ASP A 477 -41.65 7.82 35.78
CA ASP A 477 -41.84 9.03 34.97
C ASP A 477 -43.22 9.08 34.30
N ILE A 478 -43.73 7.92 33.84
CA ILE A 478 -45.10 7.81 33.30
C ILE A 478 -46.13 8.18 34.39
N GLU A 479 -45.95 7.72 35.62
CA GLU A 479 -46.87 8.09 36.71
C GLU A 479 -46.80 9.58 37.05
N VAL A 480 -45.61 10.20 37.04
CA VAL A 480 -45.43 11.63 37.21
C VAL A 480 -46.17 12.38 36.10
N ALA A 481 -45.96 11.98 34.84
CA ALA A 481 -46.61 12.60 33.66
C ALA A 481 -48.13 12.51 33.76
N LYS A 482 -48.70 11.36 34.16
CA LYS A 482 -50.16 11.21 34.38
C LYS A 482 -50.70 12.14 35.47
N LYS A 483 -49.95 12.29 36.57
CA LYS A 483 -50.35 13.16 37.73
C LYS A 483 -50.39 14.64 37.34
N TYR A 484 -49.46 15.08 36.50
CA TYR A 484 -49.31 16.49 36.09
C TYR A 484 -49.97 16.80 34.75
N HIS A 485 -50.65 15.87 34.12
CA HIS A 485 -51.35 16.10 32.86
C HIS A 485 -52.58 16.94 33.06
N THR A 486 -52.40 18.26 33.12
CA THR A 486 -53.45 19.26 33.08
C THR A 486 -53.66 19.64 31.60
N GLY A 487 -54.92 19.74 31.11
CA GLY A 487 -55.21 19.87 29.69
C GLY A 487 -54.63 21.15 29.02
N ASP A 488 -54.17 22.11 29.77
CA ASP A 488 -53.64 23.37 29.25
C ASP A 488 -52.10 23.37 29.28
N PHE A 489 -51.50 23.89 28.17
CA PHE A 489 -50.05 24.04 28.07
C PHE A 489 -49.62 25.33 28.78
N HIS A 490 -48.79 25.18 29.80
CA HIS A 490 -48.14 26.32 30.45
C HIS A 490 -46.71 25.94 30.82
N ILE A 491 -45.73 26.75 30.39
CA ILE A 491 -44.31 26.53 30.67
C ILE A 491 -43.62 27.84 31.07
N LYS A 492 -42.75 27.75 32.08
CA LYS A 492 -41.93 28.89 32.49
C LYS A 492 -40.47 28.62 32.09
N VAL A 493 -39.95 29.45 31.20
CA VAL A 493 -38.58 29.33 30.67
C VAL A 493 -37.66 30.33 31.38
N LEU A 494 -36.50 29.83 31.87
CA LEU A 494 -35.50 30.62 32.62
C LEU A 494 -36.05 31.37 33.84
N ASP A 495 -37.12 30.88 34.44
CA ASP A 495 -37.82 31.52 35.57
C ASP A 495 -38.30 32.97 35.31
N LYS A 496 -38.28 33.42 34.06
CA LYS A 496 -38.58 34.77 33.64
C LYS A 496 -39.70 34.91 32.61
N TYR A 497 -39.84 33.89 31.75
CA TYR A 497 -40.72 33.95 30.59
C TYR A 497 -41.82 32.90 30.72
N ASP A 498 -43.04 33.34 30.97
CA ASP A 498 -44.23 32.48 30.98
C ASP A 498 -44.80 32.37 29.55
N SER A 499 -45.16 31.18 29.12
CA SER A 499 -45.79 30.95 27.81
C SER A 499 -46.88 29.87 27.92
N ASP A 500 -48.05 30.24 27.39
CA ASP A 500 -49.22 29.37 27.29
C ASP A 500 -49.33 28.69 25.91
N THR A 501 -48.37 28.94 25.04
CA THR A 501 -48.33 28.30 23.71
C THR A 501 -47.01 27.64 23.42
N ARG A 502 -47.07 26.45 22.78
CA ARG A 502 -45.86 25.70 22.37
C ARG A 502 -44.99 26.51 21.40
N ALA A 503 -45.62 27.31 20.52
CA ALA A 503 -44.92 28.09 19.50
C ALA A 503 -44.06 29.20 20.12
N GLU A 504 -44.56 29.91 21.13
CA GLU A 504 -43.81 30.95 21.85
C GLU A 504 -42.72 30.36 22.70
N ALA A 505 -43.01 29.28 23.45
CA ALA A 505 -42.02 28.56 24.22
C ALA A 505 -40.85 28.09 23.36
N ASN A 506 -41.12 27.54 22.18
CA ASN A 506 -40.11 27.08 21.23
C ASN A 506 -39.22 28.23 20.73
N LYS A 507 -39.81 29.40 20.39
CA LYS A 507 -39.05 30.60 20.00
C LYS A 507 -38.12 31.09 21.11
N ILE A 508 -38.56 31.04 22.36
CA ILE A 508 -37.76 31.45 23.50
C ILE A 508 -36.60 30.46 23.70
N ILE A 509 -36.87 29.16 23.64
CA ILE A 509 -35.88 28.11 23.83
C ILE A 509 -34.81 28.16 22.71
N HIS A 510 -35.21 28.36 21.45
CA HIS A 510 -34.25 28.50 20.33
C HIS A 510 -33.31 29.68 20.45
N ASN A 511 -33.75 30.74 21.12
CA ASN A 511 -32.92 31.94 21.31
C ASN A 511 -32.00 31.86 22.54
N ILE A 512 -32.06 30.77 23.32
CA ILE A 512 -31.17 30.56 24.46
C ILE A 512 -29.80 30.10 23.95
N GLN A 513 -28.80 30.95 24.11
CA GLN A 513 -27.41 30.55 23.78
C GLN A 513 -26.91 29.54 24.81
N PRO A 514 -26.34 28.40 24.36
CA PRO A 514 -25.80 27.36 25.23
C PRO A 514 -24.57 27.87 25.98
N SER A 515 -24.49 27.52 27.25
CA SER A 515 -23.25 27.70 28.03
C SER A 515 -22.22 26.65 27.63
N TYR A 516 -21.02 27.08 27.28
CA TYR A 516 -19.96 26.22 26.71
C TYR A 516 -19.34 25.18 27.67
N LYS A 517 -19.79 25.06 28.90
CA LYS A 517 -19.12 24.21 29.88
C LYS A 517 -19.99 23.40 30.84
N ASN A 518 -21.28 23.64 30.95
CA ASN A 518 -22.13 22.93 31.92
C ASN A 518 -23.56 22.77 31.39
N GLU A 519 -24.20 21.66 31.79
CA GLU A 519 -25.64 21.47 31.68
C GLU A 519 -26.36 22.70 32.29
N ARG A 520 -27.32 23.24 31.56
CA ARG A 520 -28.11 24.37 32.04
C ARG A 520 -29.59 24.01 32.01
N LYS A 521 -30.20 23.98 33.19
CA LYS A 521 -31.65 23.89 33.30
C LYS A 521 -32.26 25.17 32.72
N ILE A 522 -33.16 25.01 31.76
CA ILE A 522 -33.82 26.13 31.06
C ILE A 522 -35.32 26.22 31.35
N ALA A 523 -35.95 25.13 31.76
CA ALA A 523 -37.38 25.13 32.10
C ALA A 523 -37.74 23.92 32.97
N SER A 524 -38.94 23.94 33.57
CA SER A 524 -39.60 22.74 34.10
C SER A 524 -41.01 22.66 33.50
N TYR A 525 -41.40 21.46 33.08
CA TYR A 525 -42.70 21.21 32.48
C TYR A 525 -43.26 19.87 32.96
N GLN A 526 -44.47 19.90 33.49
CA GLN A 526 -45.18 18.69 33.97
C GLN A 526 -44.35 17.74 34.89
N GLY A 527 -43.56 18.33 35.76
CA GLY A 527 -42.74 17.60 36.73
C GLY A 527 -41.36 17.16 36.21
N PHE A 528 -41.01 17.51 34.98
CA PHE A 528 -39.71 17.22 34.35
C PHE A 528 -38.87 18.49 34.16
N ASP A 529 -37.57 18.37 34.32
CA ASP A 529 -36.64 19.46 34.04
C ASP A 529 -36.17 19.40 32.59
N ILE A 530 -36.17 20.54 31.91
CA ILE A 530 -35.64 20.69 30.55
C ILE A 530 -34.25 21.33 30.65
N ILE A 531 -33.26 20.62 30.15
CA ILE A 531 -31.84 20.97 30.24
C ILE A 531 -31.27 21.07 28.84
N LEU A 532 -30.47 22.09 28.59
CA LEU A 532 -29.61 22.14 27.41
C LEU A 532 -28.19 21.76 27.79
N ASP A 533 -27.63 20.82 27.04
CA ASP A 533 -26.25 20.35 27.17
C ASP A 533 -25.49 20.44 25.85
N ARG A 534 -24.20 20.72 25.93
CA ARG A 534 -23.29 20.72 24.78
C ARG A 534 -21.98 20.09 25.20
N LYS A 535 -21.79 18.83 24.83
CA LYS A 535 -20.63 18.01 25.23
C LYS A 535 -19.29 18.53 24.66
N SER A 536 -19.29 19.27 23.53
CA SER A 536 -18.10 19.93 22.96
C SER A 536 -18.45 21.09 22.03
N VAL A 537 -17.47 21.91 21.68
CA VAL A 537 -17.64 23.05 20.72
C VAL A 537 -18.09 22.56 19.33
N TYR A 538 -17.81 21.32 18.98
CA TYR A 538 -18.13 20.70 17.69
C TYR A 538 -19.31 19.73 17.73
N SER A 539 -19.92 19.48 18.92
CA SER A 539 -21.08 18.59 19.03
C SER A 539 -22.38 19.33 18.81
N HIS A 540 -23.38 18.64 18.28
CA HIS A 540 -24.74 19.14 18.22
C HIS A 540 -25.25 19.41 19.64
N GLN A 541 -26.15 20.40 19.75
CA GLN A 541 -26.80 20.73 21.00
C GLN A 541 -27.76 19.60 21.35
N THR A 542 -27.74 19.14 22.60
CA THR A 542 -28.63 18.08 23.08
C THR A 542 -29.60 18.72 24.10
N MET A 543 -30.88 18.49 23.91
CA MET A 543 -31.90 18.79 24.88
C MET A 543 -32.18 17.51 25.69
N ILE A 544 -32.08 17.64 27.02
CA ILE A 544 -32.34 16.56 27.96
C ILE A 544 -33.61 16.88 28.72
N ILE A 545 -34.59 15.99 28.67
CA ILE A 545 -35.74 16.03 29.58
C ILE A 545 -35.40 15.09 30.73
N ARG A 546 -35.14 15.67 31.92
CA ARG A 546 -34.68 14.97 33.10
C ARG A 546 -35.85 14.66 34.03
N GLY A 547 -36.10 13.37 34.17
CA GLY A 547 -37.01 12.81 35.18
C GLY A 547 -36.24 11.86 36.11
N ASN A 548 -36.81 10.69 36.40
CA ASN A 548 -36.07 9.54 36.95
C ASN A 548 -35.16 8.89 35.89
N TYR A 549 -35.48 9.11 34.62
CA TYR A 549 -34.70 8.76 33.45
C TYR A 549 -34.41 10.02 32.64
N ASP A 550 -33.23 10.13 32.02
CA ASP A 550 -32.86 11.24 31.14
C ASP A 550 -33.21 10.90 29.68
N TYR A 551 -34.12 11.69 29.07
CA TYR A 551 -34.53 11.57 27.68
C TYR A 551 -33.72 12.57 26.84
N GLU A 552 -32.79 12.06 26.03
CA GLU A 552 -31.91 12.90 25.20
C GLU A 552 -32.50 13.08 23.79
N PHE A 553 -32.54 14.32 23.31
CA PHE A 553 -32.99 14.69 21.97
C PHE A 553 -31.94 15.54 21.29
N GLU A 554 -31.61 15.22 20.05
CA GLU A 554 -30.75 16.09 19.24
C GLU A 554 -31.51 17.37 18.91
N PHE A 555 -30.92 18.53 19.22
CA PHE A 555 -31.47 19.82 18.95
C PHE A 555 -30.84 20.31 17.63
N SER A 556 -31.55 20.15 16.52
CA SER A 556 -31.17 20.74 15.22
C SER A 556 -31.69 22.17 15.21
N GLY A 557 -30.77 23.16 15.32
CA GLY A 557 -31.06 24.56 15.16
C GLY A 557 -31.35 24.95 13.73
#